data_d205fe1a45d25a833a2a3fd2070b639c
#
_entry.id   d205fe1a45d25a833a2a3fd2070b639c
#
_cell.length_a   1.000
_cell.length_b   1.000
_cell.length_c   1.000
_cell.angle_alpha   90.00
_cell.angle_beta   90.00
_cell.angle_gamma   90.00
#
_symmetry.space_group_name_H-M   'P 1'
#
loop_
_entity.id
_entity.type
_entity.pdbx_description
1 polymer ?
#
loop_
_entity_poly.entity_id
_entity_poly.type
_entity_poly.pdbx_seq_one_letter_code
_entity_poly.pdbx_strand_id
1 'polypeptide(L)'
;MKPLPILLLASFIWMITAMQVIAQEEGGAIATLSRVEGYVEVFSEAKRKTRRGREGLMLFAGERINTGKDSKVTVEFRDGSTFRLFRKTDFLIEEGVEQNTRERSFKYQLSMKLGSLHGRMKRGMQRTRLRTPTAIVGVKGTTVRITETSKGKATIGLSEGQIEVTNAVSSIELKAGQWLPEIGRTDELDEKIAKLPNLLFLKTEEYELDFSDQQSKQLFISIQMEDSQSGKMTKRGGPVRLETDYYSVQMPQQVFLESDGFIRFPIEIDPPRKDDSEFDGLIQIRANMDDIGFDDVGE
;
A
#
# COMPACT_ATOMS: atom_id res chain seq x y z
N MET A 1 -26.24 34.64 60.21
CA MET A 1 -25.63 34.07 58.98
C MET A 1 -25.08 32.68 59.30
N LYS A 2 -25.71 31.63 58.79
CA LYS A 2 -25.27 30.24 59.02
C LYS A 2 -24.29 29.85 57.91
N PRO A 3 -23.13 29.24 58.19
CA PRO A 3 -22.21 28.82 57.16
C PRO A 3 -22.80 27.63 56.40
N LEU A 4 -22.81 27.70 55.07
CA LEU A 4 -23.13 26.61 54.16
C LEU A 4 -22.08 25.49 54.32
N PRO A 5 -22.47 24.22 54.35
CA PRO A 5 -21.53 23.15 54.63
C PRO A 5 -20.59 22.91 53.42
N ILE A 6 -19.30 23.04 53.72
CA ILE A 6 -18.15 22.80 52.77
C ILE A 6 -18.22 21.40 52.11
N LEU A 7 -18.96 20.46 52.69
CA LEU A 7 -19.15 19.11 52.16
C LEU A 7 -19.92 19.04 50.83
N LEU A 8 -20.75 20.00 50.47
CA LEU A 8 -21.49 20.02 49.20
C LEU A 8 -20.63 20.52 48.02
N LEU A 9 -19.60 21.33 48.30
CA LEU A 9 -18.67 21.77 47.24
C LEU A 9 -17.70 20.67 46.84
N ALA A 10 -17.26 19.81 47.78
CA ALA A 10 -16.32 18.73 47.52
C ALA A 10 -16.92 17.63 46.63
N SER A 11 -18.24 17.34 46.82
CA SER A 11 -18.92 16.32 46.00
C SER A 11 -19.16 16.78 44.56
N PHE A 12 -19.34 18.10 44.34
CA PHE A 12 -19.54 18.66 43.00
C PHE A 12 -18.23 18.71 42.18
N ILE A 13 -17.12 18.97 42.84
CA ILE A 13 -15.79 18.96 42.20
C ILE A 13 -15.39 17.51 41.85
N TRP A 14 -15.73 16.52 42.64
CA TRP A 14 -15.47 15.10 42.33
C TRP A 14 -16.33 14.57 41.16
N MET A 15 -17.56 15.08 41.03
CA MET A 15 -18.45 14.72 39.93
C MET A 15 -17.99 15.33 38.57
N ILE A 16 -17.41 16.52 38.59
CA ILE A 16 -16.86 17.18 37.39
C ILE A 16 -15.55 16.51 36.92
N THR A 17 -14.71 16.06 37.85
CA THR A 17 -13.48 15.32 37.50
C THR A 17 -13.76 13.90 37.01
N ALA A 18 -14.82 13.24 37.47
CA ALA A 18 -15.23 11.94 36.93
C ALA A 18 -15.82 12.00 35.52
N MET A 19 -16.32 13.18 35.09
CA MET A 19 -16.92 13.35 33.76
C MET A 19 -15.92 13.71 32.68
N GLN A 20 -14.69 14.04 33.04
CA GLN A 20 -13.62 14.38 32.09
C GLN A 20 -12.80 13.16 31.59
N VAL A 21 -13.06 11.96 32.09
CA VAL A 21 -12.30 10.75 31.70
C VAL A 21 -12.91 10.00 30.51
N ILE A 22 -14.03 10.45 29.94
CA ILE A 22 -14.75 9.72 28.85
C ILE A 22 -14.73 10.49 27.50
N ALA A 23 -13.95 11.52 27.37
CA ALA A 23 -13.63 12.06 26.06
C ALA A 23 -12.30 11.47 25.57
N GLN A 24 -12.23 10.15 25.38
CA GLN A 24 -11.29 9.62 24.39
C GLN A 24 -11.79 10.14 23.04
N GLU A 25 -11.10 11.14 22.52
CA GLU A 25 -11.26 11.57 21.14
C GLU A 25 -11.24 10.31 20.28
N GLU A 26 -12.39 9.93 19.72
CA GLU A 26 -12.42 9.00 18.61
C GLU A 26 -11.63 9.73 17.49
N GLY A 27 -10.35 9.45 17.39
CA GLY A 27 -9.51 9.95 16.33
C GLY A 27 -10.24 9.71 15.01
N GLY A 28 -10.25 10.68 14.10
CA GLY A 28 -10.94 10.56 12.83
C GLY A 28 -10.52 9.28 12.09
N ALA A 29 -11.35 8.78 11.20
CA ALA A 29 -11.03 7.60 10.39
C ALA A 29 -9.65 7.78 9.74
N ILE A 30 -8.78 6.78 9.84
CA ILE A 30 -7.41 6.80 9.33
C ILE A 30 -7.36 6.28 7.90
N ALA A 31 -8.21 5.31 7.59
CA ALA A 31 -8.27 4.66 6.29
C ALA A 31 -9.69 4.17 6.00
N THR A 32 -9.89 3.67 4.79
CA THR A 32 -11.15 3.10 4.33
C THR A 32 -10.85 1.82 3.54
N LEU A 33 -11.73 0.83 3.61
CA LEU A 33 -11.68 -0.31 2.70
C LEU A 33 -12.25 0.12 1.34
N SER A 34 -11.41 0.24 0.32
CA SER A 34 -11.84 0.69 -1.02
C SER A 34 -12.25 -0.46 -1.94
N ARG A 35 -11.75 -1.67 -1.72
CA ARG A 35 -12.09 -2.88 -2.46
C ARG A 35 -12.05 -4.09 -1.54
N VAL A 36 -13.10 -4.91 -1.57
CA VAL A 36 -13.20 -6.11 -0.74
C VAL A 36 -13.60 -7.31 -1.59
N GLU A 37 -12.73 -8.31 -1.65
CA GLU A 37 -12.96 -9.58 -2.33
C GLU A 37 -12.93 -10.71 -1.29
N GLY A 38 -13.95 -11.56 -1.27
CA GLY A 38 -14.03 -12.70 -0.36
C GLY A 38 -14.44 -12.35 1.08
N TYR A 39 -13.88 -13.06 2.05
CA TYR A 39 -14.19 -12.92 3.46
C TYR A 39 -13.14 -12.08 4.19
N VAL A 40 -13.54 -10.92 4.68
CA VAL A 40 -12.68 -10.01 5.46
C VAL A 40 -13.37 -9.65 6.76
N GLU A 41 -12.62 -9.65 7.84
CA GLU A 41 -13.06 -9.21 9.17
C GLU A 41 -12.23 -8.04 9.65
N VAL A 42 -12.89 -7.11 10.35
CA VAL A 42 -12.24 -6.00 11.03
C VAL A 42 -12.59 -6.10 12.53
N PHE A 43 -11.58 -6.34 13.34
CA PHE A 43 -11.69 -6.42 14.79
C PHE A 43 -11.17 -5.13 15.42
N SER A 44 -11.99 -4.52 16.29
CA SER A 44 -11.61 -3.37 17.11
C SER A 44 -11.31 -3.83 18.53
N GLU A 45 -10.07 -3.67 18.99
CA GLU A 45 -9.68 -4.00 20.36
C GLU A 45 -10.39 -3.11 21.39
N ALA A 46 -10.53 -1.81 21.08
CA ALA A 46 -11.20 -0.85 21.98
C ALA A 46 -12.68 -1.17 22.17
N LYS A 47 -13.37 -1.58 21.12
CA LYS A 47 -14.82 -1.90 21.16
C LYS A 47 -15.08 -3.38 21.41
N ARG A 48 -14.05 -4.25 21.43
CA ARG A 48 -14.14 -5.71 21.51
C ARG A 48 -15.16 -6.30 20.53
N LYS A 49 -15.22 -5.74 19.32
CA LYS A 49 -16.23 -6.05 18.33
C LYS A 49 -15.60 -6.38 16.98
N THR A 50 -16.07 -7.46 16.37
CA THR A 50 -15.76 -7.83 14.99
C THR A 50 -16.84 -7.29 14.07
N ARG A 51 -16.42 -6.73 12.93
CA ARG A 51 -17.29 -6.27 11.85
C ARG A 51 -16.92 -6.99 10.57
N ARG A 52 -17.88 -7.27 9.72
CA ARG A 52 -17.63 -7.74 8.36
C ARG A 52 -17.01 -6.60 7.55
N GLY A 53 -15.86 -6.86 6.91
CA GLY A 53 -15.26 -5.95 5.94
C GLY A 53 -16.17 -5.78 4.73
N ARG A 54 -16.39 -4.55 4.32
CA ARG A 54 -17.14 -4.15 3.13
C ARG A 54 -16.57 -2.86 2.58
N GLU A 55 -16.75 -2.61 1.32
CA GLU A 55 -16.34 -1.35 0.69
C GLU A 55 -16.97 -0.15 1.40
N GLY A 56 -16.19 0.93 1.53
CA GLY A 56 -16.59 2.13 2.28
C GLY A 56 -16.48 2.00 3.80
N LEU A 57 -16.07 0.84 4.36
CA LEU A 57 -15.89 0.70 5.79
C LEU A 57 -14.73 1.55 6.28
N MET A 58 -15.01 2.53 7.15
CA MET A 58 -14.00 3.36 7.80
C MET A 58 -13.21 2.55 8.83
N LEU A 59 -11.91 2.80 8.87
CA LEU A 59 -10.95 2.16 9.76
C LEU A 59 -10.31 3.19 10.70
N PHE A 60 -10.07 2.78 11.93
CA PHE A 60 -9.53 3.59 13.02
C PHE A 60 -8.25 2.97 13.59
N ALA A 61 -7.52 3.74 14.40
CA ALA A 61 -6.40 3.21 15.17
C ALA A 61 -6.85 2.07 16.08
N GLY A 62 -6.01 1.07 16.26
CA GLY A 62 -6.31 -0.13 17.05
C GLY A 62 -7.21 -1.14 16.34
N GLU A 63 -7.49 -0.97 15.04
CA GLU A 63 -8.28 -1.93 14.29
C GLU A 63 -7.41 -2.90 13.48
N ARG A 64 -7.76 -4.18 13.61
CA ARG A 64 -7.10 -5.33 12.98
C ARG A 64 -7.94 -5.85 11.83
N ILE A 65 -7.32 -6.05 10.69
CA ILE A 65 -7.94 -6.56 9.48
C ILE A 65 -7.44 -7.99 9.25
N ASN A 66 -8.37 -8.94 9.16
CA ASN A 66 -8.07 -10.33 8.85
C ASN A 66 -8.71 -10.72 7.52
N THR A 67 -7.90 -11.21 6.59
CA THR A 67 -8.38 -11.72 5.30
C THR A 67 -8.49 -13.24 5.34
N GLY A 68 -9.55 -13.78 4.77
CA GLY A 68 -9.77 -15.20 4.63
C GLY A 68 -8.85 -15.86 3.59
N LYS A 69 -9.03 -17.16 3.41
CA LYS A 69 -8.24 -18.04 2.54
C LYS A 69 -8.19 -17.57 1.06
N ASP A 70 -9.33 -17.11 0.53
CA ASP A 70 -9.47 -16.69 -0.88
C ASP A 70 -9.89 -15.22 -0.94
N SER A 71 -9.30 -14.38 -0.08
CA SER A 71 -9.75 -13.01 0.11
C SER A 71 -8.63 -12.03 -0.15
N LYS A 72 -9.03 -10.87 -0.66
CA LYS A 72 -8.16 -9.70 -0.85
C LYS A 72 -8.92 -8.45 -0.40
N VAL A 73 -8.19 -7.47 0.10
CA VAL A 73 -8.78 -6.18 0.48
C VAL A 73 -7.80 -5.06 0.21
N THR A 74 -8.29 -3.94 -0.29
CA THR A 74 -7.49 -2.72 -0.43
C THR A 74 -7.87 -1.75 0.68
N VAL A 75 -6.87 -1.33 1.43
CA VAL A 75 -6.94 -0.31 2.47
C VAL A 75 -6.39 0.99 1.88
N GLU A 76 -7.24 2.00 1.80
CA GLU A 76 -6.87 3.32 1.31
C GLU A 76 -6.77 4.29 2.49
N PHE A 77 -5.59 4.86 2.69
CA PHE A 77 -5.29 5.79 3.75
C PHE A 77 -5.63 7.22 3.36
N ARG A 78 -5.85 8.11 4.35
CA ARG A 78 -6.22 9.52 4.14
C ARG A 78 -5.25 10.31 3.28
N ASP A 79 -3.99 9.92 3.23
CA ASP A 79 -2.96 10.52 2.40
C ASP A 79 -2.97 10.01 0.95
N GLY A 80 -3.87 9.08 0.63
CA GLY A 80 -3.98 8.40 -0.65
C GLY A 80 -2.97 7.28 -0.86
N SER A 81 -2.24 6.87 0.18
CA SER A 81 -1.48 5.63 0.16
C SER A 81 -2.42 4.43 0.18
N THR A 82 -2.07 3.37 -0.52
CA THR A 82 -2.89 2.15 -0.61
C THR A 82 -2.10 0.93 -0.18
N PHE A 83 -2.75 0.05 0.58
CA PHE A 83 -2.22 -1.26 0.94
C PHE A 83 -3.20 -2.33 0.50
N ARG A 84 -2.79 -3.19 -0.40
CA ARG A 84 -3.54 -4.37 -0.79
C ARG A 84 -3.09 -5.53 0.07
N LEU A 85 -3.99 -6.06 0.87
CA LEU A 85 -3.78 -7.23 1.70
C LEU A 85 -4.29 -8.45 0.96
N PHE A 86 -3.47 -9.50 0.90
CA PHE A 86 -3.80 -10.75 0.24
C PHE A 86 -4.39 -11.77 1.22
N ARG A 87 -4.60 -12.99 0.74
CA ARG A 87 -5.16 -14.10 1.52
C ARG A 87 -4.42 -14.34 2.86
N LYS A 88 -5.15 -14.76 3.90
CA LYS A 88 -4.61 -15.13 5.21
C LYS A 88 -3.72 -14.05 5.85
N THR A 89 -4.02 -12.79 5.63
CA THR A 89 -3.26 -11.66 6.18
C THR A 89 -3.90 -11.19 7.47
N ASP A 90 -3.07 -11.03 8.51
CA ASP A 90 -3.37 -10.39 9.79
C ASP A 90 -2.63 -9.06 9.85
N PHE A 91 -3.36 -7.96 9.70
CA PHE A 91 -2.83 -6.60 9.58
C PHE A 91 -3.50 -5.67 10.61
N LEU A 92 -2.70 -4.90 11.33
CA LEU A 92 -3.15 -3.98 12.37
C LEU A 92 -2.72 -2.54 12.01
N ILE A 93 -3.66 -1.62 12.10
CA ILE A 93 -3.40 -0.18 12.09
C ILE A 93 -3.16 0.23 13.55
N GLU A 94 -1.89 0.30 13.98
CA GLU A 94 -1.56 0.66 15.37
C GLU A 94 -1.87 2.13 15.64
N GLU A 95 -1.42 3.02 14.74
CA GLU A 95 -1.53 4.46 14.90
C GLU A 95 -1.57 5.18 13.54
N GLY A 96 -2.25 6.32 13.49
CA GLY A 96 -2.20 7.24 12.36
C GLY A 96 -2.35 8.67 12.86
N VAL A 97 -1.27 9.45 12.77
CA VAL A 97 -1.21 10.83 13.26
C VAL A 97 -0.98 11.78 12.10
N GLU A 98 -1.84 12.78 11.99
CA GLU A 98 -1.64 13.89 11.07
C GLU A 98 -0.51 14.80 11.61
N GLN A 99 0.57 14.91 10.84
CA GLN A 99 1.75 15.70 11.22
C GLN A 99 1.63 17.16 10.77
N ASN A 100 1.00 17.39 9.62
CA ASN A 100 0.82 18.72 9.05
C ASN A 100 -0.48 18.79 8.25
N THR A 101 -1.43 19.58 8.74
CA THR A 101 -2.76 19.76 8.12
C THR A 101 -2.70 20.48 6.76
N ARG A 102 -1.74 21.39 6.57
CA ARG A 102 -1.57 22.11 5.29
C ARG A 102 -1.03 21.24 4.18
N GLU A 103 -0.10 20.33 4.52
CA GLU A 103 0.55 19.41 3.58
C GLU A 103 -0.11 18.04 3.54
N ARG A 104 -1.16 17.81 4.35
CA ARG A 104 -1.80 16.48 4.52
C ARG A 104 -0.80 15.36 4.72
N SER A 105 0.23 15.62 5.53
CA SER A 105 1.24 14.61 5.84
C SER A 105 0.83 13.81 7.07
N PHE A 106 0.93 12.49 6.97
CA PHE A 106 0.55 11.54 8.01
C PHE A 106 1.74 10.64 8.36
N LYS A 107 1.77 10.21 9.61
CA LYS A 107 2.68 9.17 10.09
C LYS A 107 1.86 7.98 10.51
N TYR A 108 2.12 6.82 9.92
CA TYR A 108 1.44 5.59 10.28
C TYR A 108 2.39 4.62 10.98
N GLN A 109 1.85 3.93 12.00
CA GLN A 109 2.45 2.74 12.57
C GLN A 109 1.52 1.57 12.25
N LEU A 110 2.07 0.61 11.54
CA LEU A 110 1.35 -0.54 11.02
C LEU A 110 2.07 -1.81 11.48
N SER A 111 1.33 -2.89 11.67
CA SER A 111 1.96 -4.19 11.85
C SER A 111 1.23 -5.27 11.05
N MET A 112 2.00 -6.23 10.57
CA MET A 112 1.51 -7.42 9.90
C MET A 112 2.10 -8.64 10.57
N LYS A 113 1.25 -9.43 11.22
CA LYS A 113 1.68 -10.60 11.96
C LYS A 113 1.92 -11.80 11.03
N LEU A 114 1.15 -11.90 9.99
CA LEU A 114 1.16 -12.99 9.00
C LEU A 114 0.54 -12.51 7.70
N GLY A 115 0.93 -13.10 6.59
CA GLY A 115 0.31 -12.89 5.28
C GLY A 115 1.15 -12.08 4.32
N SER A 116 0.52 -11.48 3.34
CA SER A 116 1.20 -10.71 2.29
C SER A 116 0.48 -9.41 2.00
N LEU A 117 1.24 -8.37 1.75
CA LEU A 117 0.72 -7.07 1.33
C LEU A 117 1.52 -6.49 0.16
N HIS A 118 0.84 -5.68 -0.63
CA HIS A 118 1.43 -4.77 -1.60
C HIS A 118 1.07 -3.35 -1.20
N GLY A 119 2.05 -2.57 -0.80
CA GLY A 119 1.88 -1.19 -0.35
C GLY A 119 2.40 -0.22 -1.40
N ARG A 120 1.57 0.76 -1.74
CA ARG A 120 1.95 1.91 -2.58
C ARG A 120 1.74 3.17 -1.77
N MET A 121 2.82 3.85 -1.50
CA MET A 121 2.81 5.09 -0.72
C MET A 121 3.11 6.28 -1.58
N LYS A 122 2.33 7.35 -1.42
CA LYS A 122 2.58 8.60 -2.13
C LYS A 122 3.93 9.20 -1.72
N ARG A 123 4.59 9.83 -2.68
CA ARG A 123 5.80 10.62 -2.42
C ARG A 123 5.44 11.83 -1.54
N GLY A 124 6.18 12.02 -0.46
CA GLY A 124 5.92 13.10 0.50
C GLY A 124 6.73 12.92 1.79
N MET A 125 6.52 13.78 2.80
CA MET A 125 7.24 13.75 4.08
C MET A 125 6.74 12.67 5.05
N GLN A 126 6.11 11.64 4.55
CA GLN A 126 5.50 10.60 5.37
C GLN A 126 6.54 9.59 5.83
N ARG A 127 6.49 9.26 7.11
CA ARG A 127 7.28 8.18 7.72
C ARG A 127 6.34 7.09 8.17
N THR A 128 6.06 6.14 7.31
CA THR A 128 5.31 4.94 7.68
C THR A 128 6.28 3.87 8.16
N ARG A 129 5.97 3.27 9.30
CA ARG A 129 6.67 2.08 9.79
C ARG A 129 5.74 0.90 9.73
N LEU A 130 6.16 -0.13 9.03
CA LEU A 130 5.50 -1.42 9.04
C LEU A 130 6.36 -2.41 9.80
N ARG A 131 5.79 -2.97 10.87
CA ARG A 131 6.42 -3.99 11.70
C ARG A 131 5.90 -5.37 11.33
N THR A 132 6.80 -6.32 11.15
CA THR A 132 6.49 -7.75 11.10
C THR A 132 7.21 -8.48 12.24
N PRO A 133 6.93 -9.76 12.52
CA PRO A 133 7.71 -10.55 13.47
C PRO A 133 9.20 -10.63 13.12
N THR A 134 9.54 -10.55 11.83
CA THR A 134 10.90 -10.72 11.31
C THR A 134 11.67 -9.40 11.20
N ALA A 135 11.03 -8.32 10.74
CA ALA A 135 11.71 -7.05 10.46
C ALA A 135 10.79 -5.83 10.65
N ILE A 136 11.43 -4.67 10.73
CA ILE A 136 10.77 -3.36 10.67
C ILE A 136 11.14 -2.72 9.33
N VAL A 137 10.14 -2.28 8.59
CA VAL A 137 10.30 -1.61 7.29
C VAL A 137 9.90 -0.15 7.43
N GLY A 138 10.87 0.74 7.27
CA GLY A 138 10.67 2.18 7.24
C GLY A 138 10.46 2.64 5.81
N VAL A 139 9.32 3.26 5.50
CA VAL A 139 8.87 3.51 4.13
C VAL A 139 8.65 4.98 3.88
N LYS A 140 9.10 5.47 2.71
CA LYS A 140 8.92 6.86 2.31
C LYS A 140 8.72 6.96 0.78
N GLY A 141 7.45 7.02 0.34
CA GLY A 141 7.12 7.22 -1.08
C GLY A 141 7.60 6.08 -1.99
N THR A 142 7.14 4.87 -1.71
CA THR A 142 7.65 3.64 -2.33
C THR A 142 6.54 2.69 -2.72
N THR A 143 6.84 1.79 -3.64
CA THR A 143 6.01 0.63 -3.93
C THR A 143 6.75 -0.62 -3.43
N VAL A 144 6.19 -1.25 -2.38
CA VAL A 144 6.81 -2.36 -1.66
C VAL A 144 5.87 -3.55 -1.56
N ARG A 145 6.41 -4.74 -1.67
CA ARG A 145 5.71 -5.99 -1.35
C ARG A 145 6.39 -6.66 -0.15
N ILE A 146 5.58 -7.11 0.80
CA ILE A 146 6.05 -7.78 2.01
C ILE A 146 5.21 -9.01 2.24
N THR A 147 5.87 -10.14 2.46
CA THR A 147 5.25 -11.39 2.87
C THR A 147 5.89 -11.84 4.18
N GLU A 148 5.07 -12.20 5.16
CA GLU A 148 5.49 -12.79 6.42
C GLU A 148 4.86 -14.17 6.56
N THR A 149 5.66 -15.19 6.75
CA THR A 149 5.21 -16.60 6.86
C THR A 149 5.01 -17.02 8.30
N SER A 150 4.21 -18.07 8.52
CA SER A 150 4.04 -18.68 9.84
C SER A 150 5.32 -19.33 10.40
N LYS A 151 6.34 -19.50 9.57
CA LYS A 151 7.66 -20.03 9.95
C LYS A 151 8.63 -18.94 10.44
N GLY A 152 8.17 -17.67 10.56
CA GLY A 152 9.00 -16.53 10.96
C GLY A 152 10.03 -16.16 9.90
N LYS A 153 9.67 -16.27 8.65
CA LYS A 153 10.45 -15.80 7.50
C LYS A 153 9.70 -14.70 6.78
N ALA A 154 10.41 -13.63 6.41
CA ALA A 154 9.86 -12.55 5.62
C ALA A 154 10.52 -12.48 4.25
N THR A 155 9.74 -12.05 3.27
CA THR A 155 10.23 -11.66 1.94
C THR A 155 9.84 -10.21 1.71
N ILE A 156 10.79 -9.36 1.34
CA ILE A 156 10.57 -7.92 1.15
C ILE A 156 11.12 -7.53 -0.22
N GLY A 157 10.24 -7.06 -1.11
CA GLY A 157 10.61 -6.62 -2.46
C GLY A 157 10.26 -5.16 -2.69
N LEU A 158 11.10 -4.43 -3.41
CA LEU A 158 10.93 -3.01 -3.69
C LEU A 158 10.96 -2.73 -5.18
N SER A 159 9.83 -2.28 -5.74
CA SER A 159 9.75 -1.90 -7.15
C SER A 159 10.02 -0.42 -7.40
N GLU A 160 9.68 0.46 -6.44
CA GLU A 160 9.91 1.90 -6.57
C GLU A 160 10.41 2.50 -5.26
N GLY A 161 11.32 3.48 -5.36
CA GLY A 161 11.82 4.26 -4.23
C GLY A 161 12.91 3.57 -3.44
N GLN A 162 12.89 3.77 -2.12
CA GLN A 162 13.94 3.35 -1.19
C GLN A 162 13.35 3.12 0.19
N ILE A 163 13.71 2.03 0.84
CA ILE A 163 13.24 1.67 2.19
C ILE A 163 14.40 1.31 3.10
N GLU A 164 14.22 1.55 4.37
CA GLU A 164 15.09 1.02 5.43
C GLU A 164 14.47 -0.27 5.97
N VAL A 165 15.23 -1.35 6.00
CA VAL A 165 14.83 -2.64 6.57
C VAL A 165 15.74 -2.95 7.74
N THR A 166 15.17 -3.16 8.92
CA THR A 166 15.91 -3.46 10.16
C THR A 166 15.35 -4.74 10.77
N ASN A 167 16.21 -5.68 11.09
CA ASN A 167 15.89 -6.86 11.90
C ASN A 167 16.60 -6.81 13.26
N ALA A 168 16.79 -7.93 13.96
CA ALA A 168 17.38 -7.97 15.28
C ALA A 168 18.91 -7.69 15.29
N VAL A 169 19.60 -7.89 14.16
CA VAL A 169 21.07 -7.86 14.09
C VAL A 169 21.62 -6.82 13.11
N SER A 170 20.87 -6.47 12.06
CA SER A 170 21.35 -5.56 11.02
C SER A 170 20.28 -4.57 10.55
N SER A 171 20.72 -3.49 9.92
CA SER A 171 19.87 -2.50 9.25
C SER A 171 20.47 -2.14 7.91
N ILE A 172 19.67 -2.20 6.85
CA ILE A 172 20.08 -1.91 5.49
C ILE A 172 19.12 -0.96 4.78
N GLU A 173 19.63 -0.35 3.73
CA GLU A 173 18.82 0.36 2.74
C GLU A 173 18.58 -0.51 1.52
N LEU A 174 17.32 -0.80 1.20
CA LEU A 174 16.91 -1.52 0.01
C LEU A 174 16.44 -0.52 -1.05
N LYS A 175 16.90 -0.69 -2.28
CA LYS A 175 16.61 0.19 -3.44
C LYS A 175 15.65 -0.47 -4.42
N ALA A 176 14.99 0.35 -5.24
CA ALA A 176 14.14 -0.14 -6.31
C ALA A 176 14.84 -1.21 -7.17
N GLY A 177 14.13 -2.29 -7.50
CA GLY A 177 14.66 -3.44 -8.21
C GLY A 177 15.41 -4.46 -7.35
N GLN A 178 15.44 -4.26 -6.02
CA GLN A 178 16.05 -5.20 -5.07
C GLN A 178 14.98 -5.89 -4.19
N TRP A 179 15.34 -7.02 -3.66
CA TRP A 179 14.54 -7.75 -2.68
C TRP A 179 15.40 -8.51 -1.69
N LEU A 180 14.77 -8.91 -0.59
CA LEU A 180 15.31 -9.79 0.45
C LEU A 180 14.47 -11.07 0.46
N PRO A 181 14.97 -12.18 -0.11
CA PRO A 181 14.26 -13.45 -0.11
C PRO A 181 14.39 -14.15 1.25
N GLU A 182 13.27 -14.61 1.79
CA GLU A 182 13.19 -15.50 2.97
C GLU A 182 14.13 -15.15 4.13
N ILE A 183 14.20 -13.88 4.51
CA ILE A 183 14.99 -13.45 5.64
C ILE A 183 14.41 -13.92 6.97
N GLY A 184 15.27 -14.28 7.91
CA GLY A 184 14.95 -14.53 9.30
C GLY A 184 15.26 -13.32 10.19
N ARG A 185 14.77 -13.37 11.42
CA ARG A 185 14.97 -12.29 12.39
C ARG A 185 16.45 -12.00 12.72
N THR A 186 17.32 -12.99 12.57
CA THR A 186 18.75 -12.91 12.92
C THR A 186 19.68 -13.12 11.73
N ASP A 187 19.16 -12.99 10.51
CA ASP A 187 19.99 -13.06 9.30
C ASP A 187 20.71 -11.72 9.09
N GLU A 188 21.94 -11.74 8.58
CA GLU A 188 22.65 -10.56 8.09
C GLU A 188 22.00 -10.13 6.76
N LEU A 189 21.34 -8.97 6.76
CA LEU A 189 20.48 -8.56 5.65
C LEU A 189 21.25 -8.19 4.38
N ASP A 190 22.43 -7.62 4.50
CA ASP A 190 23.27 -7.19 3.37
C ASP A 190 23.71 -8.38 2.51
N GLU A 191 23.97 -9.53 3.12
CA GLU A 191 24.30 -10.78 2.42
C GLU A 191 23.11 -11.38 1.65
N LYS A 192 21.89 -10.95 2.00
CA LYS A 192 20.64 -11.45 1.41
C LYS A 192 20.09 -10.59 0.29
N ILE A 193 20.66 -9.42 0.03
CA ILE A 193 20.17 -8.53 -1.02
C ILE A 193 20.33 -9.20 -2.39
N ALA A 194 19.23 -9.34 -3.10
CA ALA A 194 19.19 -9.87 -4.45
C ALA A 194 18.42 -8.90 -5.39
N LYS A 195 18.57 -9.10 -6.70
CA LYS A 195 17.72 -8.40 -7.69
C LYS A 195 16.37 -9.06 -7.74
N LEU A 196 15.29 -8.27 -7.88
CA LEU A 196 13.95 -8.81 -8.10
C LEU A 196 13.97 -9.83 -9.24
N PRO A 197 13.36 -11.01 -9.06
CA PRO A 197 13.50 -12.11 -10.02
C PRO A 197 12.90 -11.79 -11.38
N ASN A 198 11.80 -11.04 -11.41
CA ASN A 198 11.13 -10.66 -12.64
C ASN A 198 10.81 -9.16 -12.65
N LEU A 199 10.97 -8.53 -13.80
CA LEU A 199 10.67 -7.13 -14.04
C LEU A 199 9.66 -7.00 -15.17
N LEU A 200 8.66 -6.15 -14.97
CA LEU A 200 7.76 -5.72 -16.04
C LEU A 200 8.33 -4.47 -16.70
N PHE A 201 8.52 -4.56 -18.01
CA PHE A 201 8.88 -3.42 -18.83
C PHE A 201 7.67 -2.98 -19.64
N LEU A 202 7.31 -1.72 -19.49
CA LEU A 202 6.31 -1.06 -20.31
C LEU A 202 7.05 -0.16 -21.30
N LYS A 203 6.77 -0.33 -22.58
CA LYS A 203 7.37 0.45 -23.67
C LYS A 203 6.28 1.01 -24.56
N THR A 204 6.49 2.20 -25.08
CA THR A 204 5.68 2.80 -26.15
C THR A 204 6.55 3.12 -27.35
N GLU A 205 5.93 3.26 -28.51
CA GLU A 205 6.61 3.63 -29.75
C GLU A 205 6.96 5.13 -29.77
N GLU A 206 6.15 5.96 -29.09
CA GLU A 206 6.35 7.40 -29.00
C GLU A 206 6.28 7.83 -27.53
N TYR A 207 7.15 8.77 -27.16
CA TYR A 207 7.23 9.35 -25.82
C TYR A 207 6.80 10.82 -25.77
N GLU A 208 6.67 11.45 -26.94
CA GLU A 208 6.21 12.83 -27.09
C GLU A 208 5.04 12.84 -28.06
N LEU A 209 3.95 13.49 -27.68
CA LEU A 209 2.74 13.60 -28.49
C LEU A 209 2.43 15.04 -28.81
N ASP A 210 2.19 15.32 -30.10
CA ASP A 210 1.75 16.62 -30.56
C ASP A 210 0.21 16.61 -30.73
N PHE A 211 -0.46 17.43 -29.96
CA PHE A 211 -1.89 17.66 -30.00
C PHE A 211 -2.27 19.02 -30.62
N SER A 212 -1.39 19.66 -31.37
CA SER A 212 -1.65 20.92 -32.04
C SER A 212 -2.85 20.86 -33.00
N ASP A 213 -3.12 19.68 -33.57
CA ASP A 213 -4.26 19.41 -34.44
C ASP A 213 -5.55 19.10 -33.69
N GLN A 214 -5.53 19.05 -32.35
CA GLN A 214 -6.67 18.72 -31.50
C GLN A 214 -7.31 17.36 -31.81
N GLN A 215 -6.54 16.38 -32.32
CA GLN A 215 -7.01 15.05 -32.62
C GLN A 215 -6.47 14.04 -31.61
N SER A 216 -7.27 12.98 -31.33
CA SER A 216 -6.83 11.86 -30.53
C SER A 216 -5.64 11.15 -31.20
N LYS A 217 -4.72 10.66 -30.39
CA LYS A 217 -3.55 9.91 -30.86
C LYS A 217 -3.67 8.46 -30.43
N GLN A 218 -3.48 7.55 -31.39
CA GLN A 218 -3.40 6.13 -31.11
C GLN A 218 -1.94 5.72 -30.97
N LEU A 219 -1.63 5.04 -29.85
CA LEU A 219 -0.32 4.49 -29.56
C LEU A 219 -0.40 2.99 -29.32
N PHE A 220 0.71 2.30 -29.55
CA PHE A 220 0.86 0.93 -29.10
C PHE A 220 1.72 0.88 -27.85
N ILE A 221 1.16 0.23 -26.81
CA ILE A 221 1.89 -0.13 -25.60
C ILE A 221 2.29 -1.59 -25.71
N SER A 222 3.54 -1.88 -25.43
CA SER A 222 4.02 -3.25 -25.24
C SER A 222 4.42 -3.45 -23.79
N ILE A 223 4.03 -4.60 -23.22
CA ILE A 223 4.43 -5.04 -21.89
C ILE A 223 5.19 -6.34 -22.04
N GLN A 224 6.36 -6.40 -21.41
CA GLN A 224 7.29 -7.53 -21.47
C GLN A 224 7.74 -7.86 -20.05
N MET A 225 7.74 -9.14 -19.71
CA MET A 225 8.33 -9.62 -18.48
C MET A 225 9.70 -10.20 -18.74
N GLU A 226 10.69 -9.72 -18.01
CA GLU A 226 12.07 -10.18 -18.11
C GLU A 226 12.55 -10.75 -16.77
N ASP A 227 13.28 -11.84 -16.83
CA ASP A 227 14.07 -12.34 -15.71
C ASP A 227 15.24 -11.39 -15.44
N SER A 228 15.32 -10.84 -14.25
CA SER A 228 16.31 -9.80 -13.91
C SER A 228 17.76 -10.30 -13.88
N GLN A 229 17.97 -11.60 -13.77
CA GLN A 229 19.31 -12.19 -13.72
C GLN A 229 19.85 -12.47 -15.13
N SER A 230 19.01 -13.03 -15.99
CA SER A 230 19.40 -13.40 -17.35
C SER A 230 19.12 -12.33 -18.42
N GLY A 231 18.27 -11.35 -18.10
CA GLY A 231 17.79 -10.35 -19.07
C GLY A 231 16.94 -10.94 -20.20
N LYS A 232 16.50 -12.19 -20.05
CA LYS A 232 15.68 -12.88 -21.05
C LYS A 232 14.20 -12.77 -20.70
N MET A 233 13.35 -12.77 -21.73
CA MET A 233 11.91 -12.87 -21.54
C MET A 233 11.56 -14.13 -20.76
N THR A 234 10.69 -13.98 -19.76
CA THR A 234 10.20 -15.11 -18.99
C THR A 234 9.02 -15.75 -19.72
N LYS A 235 8.93 -17.06 -19.68
CA LYS A 235 7.77 -17.81 -20.19
C LYS A 235 6.65 -17.87 -19.16
N ARG A 236 6.30 -16.73 -18.58
CA ARG A 236 5.26 -16.63 -17.57
C ARG A 236 4.21 -15.61 -18.02
N GLY A 237 3.01 -16.07 -18.27
CA GLY A 237 1.84 -15.25 -18.55
C GLY A 237 1.06 -14.91 -17.27
N GLY A 238 0.12 -13.98 -17.40
CA GLY A 238 -0.80 -13.65 -16.31
C GLY A 238 -1.45 -12.28 -16.48
N PRO A 239 -2.37 -11.92 -15.56
CA PRO A 239 -3.08 -10.66 -15.63
C PRO A 239 -2.19 -9.49 -15.20
N VAL A 240 -2.14 -8.46 -16.04
CA VAL A 240 -1.49 -7.18 -15.76
C VAL A 240 -2.57 -6.11 -15.67
N ARG A 241 -2.62 -5.41 -14.56
CA ARG A 241 -3.49 -4.26 -14.36
C ARG A 241 -2.80 -3.01 -14.87
N LEU A 242 -3.57 -2.15 -15.55
CA LEU A 242 -3.12 -0.87 -16.08
C LEU A 242 -3.81 0.27 -15.34
N GLU A 243 -3.04 1.28 -15.03
CA GLU A 243 -3.50 2.50 -14.37
C GLU A 243 -2.89 3.72 -15.07
N THR A 244 -3.65 4.81 -15.13
CA THR A 244 -3.18 6.11 -15.59
C THR A 244 -3.66 7.19 -14.64
N ASP A 245 -2.91 8.27 -14.54
CA ASP A 245 -3.28 9.49 -13.83
C ASP A 245 -4.02 10.50 -14.74
N TYR A 246 -4.12 10.21 -16.03
CA TYR A 246 -4.76 11.11 -17.00
C TYR A 246 -6.11 10.55 -17.46
N TYR A 247 -7.16 11.33 -17.25
CA TYR A 247 -8.56 10.93 -17.49
C TYR A 247 -8.92 10.67 -18.97
N SER A 248 -8.18 11.25 -19.90
CA SER A 248 -8.44 11.12 -21.34
C SER A 248 -7.64 10.00 -22.02
N VAL A 249 -7.09 9.05 -21.26
CA VAL A 249 -6.48 7.84 -21.82
C VAL A 249 -7.52 6.73 -21.87
N GLN A 250 -7.86 6.31 -23.08
CA GLN A 250 -8.72 5.14 -23.32
C GLN A 250 -7.84 3.91 -23.44
N MET A 251 -7.82 3.07 -22.42
CA MET A 251 -7.05 1.84 -22.37
C MET A 251 -7.79 0.75 -21.60
N PRO A 252 -7.48 -0.55 -21.85
CA PRO A 252 -8.02 -1.63 -21.01
C PRO A 252 -7.51 -1.48 -19.58
N GLN A 253 -8.38 -1.76 -18.60
CA GLN A 253 -7.96 -1.76 -17.19
C GLN A 253 -7.08 -2.97 -16.84
N GLN A 254 -7.16 -4.03 -17.63
CA GLN A 254 -6.41 -5.25 -17.44
C GLN A 254 -6.11 -5.88 -18.79
N VAL A 255 -4.90 -6.36 -18.95
CA VAL A 255 -4.47 -7.19 -20.09
C VAL A 255 -3.85 -8.48 -19.56
N PHE A 256 -3.72 -9.49 -20.42
CA PHE A 256 -3.10 -10.75 -20.05
C PHE A 256 -1.81 -10.92 -20.86
N LEU A 257 -0.67 -11.03 -20.15
CA LEU A 257 0.56 -11.50 -20.78
C LEU A 257 0.36 -12.92 -21.29
N GLU A 258 0.77 -13.16 -22.52
CA GLU A 258 0.78 -14.50 -23.08
C GLU A 258 1.85 -15.37 -22.41
N SER A 259 1.89 -16.66 -22.76
CA SER A 259 2.81 -17.62 -22.16
C SER A 259 4.28 -17.32 -22.46
N ASP A 260 4.56 -16.46 -23.42
CA ASP A 260 5.91 -15.94 -23.76
C ASP A 260 6.32 -14.70 -22.95
N GLY A 261 5.44 -14.20 -22.07
CA GLY A 261 5.69 -13.04 -21.22
C GLY A 261 5.57 -11.70 -21.95
N PHE A 262 4.88 -11.65 -23.09
CA PHE A 262 4.72 -10.45 -23.90
C PHE A 262 3.26 -10.17 -24.26
N ILE A 263 2.90 -8.88 -24.38
CA ILE A 263 1.69 -8.41 -25.01
C ILE A 263 1.88 -7.04 -25.64
N ARG A 264 1.19 -6.78 -26.75
CA ARG A 264 1.11 -5.47 -27.38
C ARG A 264 -0.36 -5.14 -27.67
N PHE A 265 -0.80 -3.93 -27.31
CA PHE A 265 -2.17 -3.47 -27.49
C PHE A 265 -2.21 -1.97 -27.77
N PRO A 266 -3.25 -1.49 -28.49
CA PRO A 266 -3.44 -0.07 -28.73
C PRO A 266 -4.05 0.61 -27.50
N ILE A 267 -3.71 1.88 -27.33
CA ILE A 267 -4.39 2.84 -26.46
C ILE A 267 -4.72 4.08 -27.30
N GLU A 268 -5.73 4.83 -26.87
CA GLU A 268 -6.09 6.11 -27.47
C GLU A 268 -5.97 7.21 -26.41
N ILE A 269 -5.36 8.33 -26.78
CA ILE A 269 -5.16 9.48 -25.92
C ILE A 269 -5.82 10.69 -26.55
N ASP A 270 -6.83 11.23 -25.88
CA ASP A 270 -7.48 12.45 -26.32
C ASP A 270 -6.66 13.67 -25.96
N PRO A 271 -6.73 14.75 -26.77
CA PRO A 271 -6.02 15.98 -26.46
C PRO A 271 -6.46 16.58 -25.12
N PRO A 272 -5.56 17.23 -24.37
CA PRO A 272 -5.89 17.91 -23.14
C PRO A 272 -6.92 19.01 -23.42
N ARG A 273 -7.85 19.21 -22.49
CA ARG A 273 -8.82 20.29 -22.58
C ARG A 273 -8.12 21.65 -22.46
N LYS A 274 -8.58 22.64 -23.18
CA LYS A 274 -7.98 23.99 -23.20
C LYS A 274 -8.01 24.69 -21.84
N ASP A 275 -8.89 24.26 -20.95
CA ASP A 275 -9.09 24.78 -19.59
C ASP A 275 -8.53 23.88 -18.49
N ASP A 276 -7.79 22.84 -18.87
CA ASP A 276 -7.18 21.89 -17.94
C ASP A 276 -5.93 22.50 -17.29
N SER A 277 -6.15 23.26 -16.22
CA SER A 277 -5.07 23.91 -15.46
C SER A 277 -4.26 22.93 -14.60
N GLU A 278 -4.71 21.68 -14.45
CA GLU A 278 -4.04 20.65 -13.67
C GLU A 278 -3.11 19.77 -14.53
N PHE A 279 -3.22 19.85 -15.86
CA PHE A 279 -2.36 19.09 -16.75
C PHE A 279 -0.98 19.75 -16.88
N ASP A 280 0.02 19.06 -16.34
CA ASP A 280 1.43 19.52 -16.36
C ASP A 280 2.21 19.08 -17.62
N GLY A 281 1.53 18.51 -18.60
CA GLY A 281 2.13 18.00 -19.85
C GLY A 281 2.67 16.58 -19.73
N LEU A 282 2.47 15.88 -18.59
CA LEU A 282 2.96 14.54 -18.35
C LEU A 282 1.80 13.55 -18.17
N ILE A 283 1.79 12.49 -18.97
CA ILE A 283 0.85 11.37 -18.85
C ILE A 283 1.62 10.15 -18.33
N GLN A 284 1.22 9.63 -17.19
CA GLN A 284 1.81 8.42 -16.64
C GLN A 284 0.90 7.21 -16.86
N ILE A 285 1.46 6.15 -17.44
CA ILE A 285 0.80 4.85 -17.54
C ILE A 285 1.62 3.84 -16.73
N ARG A 286 0.95 3.09 -15.87
CA ARG A 286 1.56 2.11 -14.98
C ARG A 286 0.99 0.73 -15.25
N ALA A 287 1.87 -0.25 -15.24
CA ALA A 287 1.50 -1.65 -15.34
C ALA A 287 1.88 -2.38 -14.05
N ASN A 288 0.92 -3.07 -13.46
CA ASN A 288 1.10 -3.84 -12.23
C ASN A 288 0.62 -5.26 -12.43
N MET A 289 1.42 -6.22 -12.02
CA MET A 289 1.04 -7.62 -11.97
C MET A 289 1.02 -8.06 -10.50
N ASP A 290 -0.17 -8.37 -9.99
CA ASP A 290 -0.36 -8.66 -8.56
C ASP A 290 0.32 -9.95 -8.10
N ASP A 291 0.60 -10.87 -9.01
CA ASP A 291 1.03 -12.24 -8.73
C ASP A 291 2.46 -12.57 -9.20
N ILE A 292 3.31 -11.55 -9.41
CA ILE A 292 4.70 -11.81 -9.82
C ILE A 292 5.52 -12.33 -8.64
N GLY A 293 5.76 -13.64 -8.62
CA GLY A 293 6.92 -14.25 -7.96
C GLY A 293 6.94 -14.31 -6.43
N PHE A 294 5.86 -13.91 -5.74
CA PHE A 294 5.79 -13.97 -4.28
C PHE A 294 4.77 -14.98 -3.74
N ASP A 295 3.88 -15.52 -4.58
CA ASP A 295 2.85 -16.47 -4.13
C ASP A 295 3.33 -17.93 -4.10
N ASP A 296 4.47 -18.23 -4.72
CA ASP A 296 5.09 -19.58 -4.72
C ASP A 296 6.11 -19.77 -3.58
N VAL A 297 6.35 -18.76 -2.76
CA VAL A 297 7.26 -18.85 -1.61
C VAL A 297 6.42 -18.97 -0.34
N GLY A 298 5.93 -20.20 -0.09
CA GLY A 298 5.40 -20.51 1.23
C GLY A 298 4.09 -21.27 1.28
N GLU A 299 4.10 -22.56 0.95
CA GLU A 299 3.31 -23.58 1.66
C GLU A 299 4.13 -24.23 2.75
#